data_319bb5d84c64c1b7f3965f0472034881
#
_entry.id   319bb5d84c64c1b7f3965f0472034881
#
_cell.length_a   1.000
_cell.length_b   1.000
_cell.length_c   1.000
_cell.angle_alpha   90.00
_cell.angle_beta   90.00
_cell.angle_gamma   90.00
#
_symmetry.space_group_name_H-M   'P 1'
#
loop_
_entity.id
_entity.type
_entity.pdbx_description
1 polymer ?
#
loop_
_entity_poly.entity_id
_entity_poly.type
_entity_poly.pdbx_seq_one_letter_code
_entity_poly.pdbx_strand_id
1 'polypeptide(L)'
;MYKRQALDLTVEGYVTRSVSIARTVEPVEEVVDTLKERLKSNHIQRLGNNECTMQIGIHFLDIVHDLEKISDHCSNIAIYTIQLGEGAEEFDTHEYAKEGYRSTPQFAEKLRYYQQKYLTQIQAAQEKA
;
A
#
# COMPACT_ATOMS: atom_id res chain seq x y z
N MET A 1 -6.37 -7.77 5.29
CA MET A 1 -6.34 -6.82 6.42
C MET A 1 -5.73 -5.46 6.05
N TYR A 2 -4.51 -5.41 5.57
CA TYR A 2 -3.83 -4.14 5.21
C TYR A 2 -4.48 -3.42 4.03
N LYS A 3 -4.92 -4.16 3.03
CA LYS A 3 -5.59 -3.62 1.84
C LYS A 3 -7.00 -3.16 2.14
N ARG A 4 -7.67 -3.84 3.04
CA ARG A 4 -8.96 -3.39 3.55
C ARG A 4 -8.80 -2.03 4.25
N GLN A 5 -7.74 -1.84 5.02
CA GLN A 5 -7.47 -0.54 5.64
C GLN A 5 -7.19 0.55 4.62
N ALA A 6 -6.39 0.28 3.59
CA ALA A 6 -6.15 1.22 2.49
C ALA A 6 -7.47 1.60 1.79
N LEU A 7 -8.32 0.62 1.52
CA LEU A 7 -9.62 0.82 0.89
C LEU A 7 -10.56 1.62 1.78
N ASP A 8 -10.68 1.27 3.06
CA ASP A 8 -11.54 1.95 4.03
C ASP A 8 -11.13 3.42 4.20
N LEU A 9 -9.83 3.70 4.34
CA LEU A 9 -9.29 5.07 4.42
C LEU A 9 -9.54 5.86 3.14
N THR A 10 -9.42 5.22 1.98
CA THR A 10 -9.65 5.85 0.68
C THR A 10 -11.11 6.26 0.54
N VAL A 11 -12.03 5.36 0.83
CA VAL A 11 -13.48 5.61 0.76
C VAL A 11 -13.88 6.69 1.76
N GLU A 12 -13.44 6.58 3.00
CA GLU A 12 -13.73 7.57 4.04
C GLU A 12 -13.18 8.96 3.67
N GLY A 13 -11.93 9.03 3.23
CA GLY A 13 -11.31 10.28 2.81
C GLY A 13 -12.04 10.93 1.64
N TYR A 14 -12.45 10.16 0.65
CA TYR A 14 -13.18 10.65 -0.50
C TYR A 14 -14.59 11.12 -0.15
N VAL A 15 -15.35 10.31 0.60
CA VAL A 15 -16.73 10.62 0.98
C VAL A 15 -16.81 11.82 1.90
N THR A 16 -15.92 11.92 2.89
CA THR A 16 -15.86 13.03 3.84
C THR A 16 -15.08 14.24 3.32
N ARG A 17 -14.42 14.11 2.16
CA ARG A 17 -13.50 15.12 1.60
C ARG A 17 -12.39 15.53 2.56
N SER A 18 -11.93 14.58 3.36
CA SER A 18 -10.90 14.80 4.36
C SER A 18 -9.49 14.61 3.77
N VAL A 19 -8.76 15.69 3.62
CA VAL A 19 -7.33 15.67 3.20
C VAL A 19 -6.47 14.92 4.23
N SER A 20 -6.76 15.07 5.51
CA SER A 20 -6.03 14.38 6.59
C SER A 20 -6.13 12.87 6.49
N ILE A 21 -7.33 12.34 6.24
CA ILE A 21 -7.55 10.90 6.05
C ILE A 21 -6.91 10.43 4.74
N ALA A 22 -7.09 11.18 3.65
CA ALA A 22 -6.51 10.84 2.36
C ALA A 22 -4.96 10.76 2.41
N ARG A 23 -4.31 11.63 3.16
CA ARG A 23 -2.85 11.59 3.37
C ARG A 23 -2.37 10.36 4.12
N THR A 24 -3.26 9.64 4.79
CA THR A 24 -2.91 8.39 5.49
C THR A 24 -2.81 7.20 4.53
N VAL A 25 -3.40 7.28 3.34
CA VAL A 25 -3.41 6.17 2.35
C VAL A 25 -2.02 5.88 1.80
N GLU A 26 -1.23 6.89 1.44
CA GLU A 26 0.12 6.71 0.86
C GLU A 26 1.07 5.92 1.77
N PRO A 27 1.19 6.22 3.08
CA PRO A 27 2.01 5.41 3.98
C PRO A 27 1.56 3.96 4.07
N VAL A 28 0.25 3.70 4.04
CA VAL A 28 -0.29 2.33 4.02
C VAL A 28 0.05 1.63 2.71
N GLU A 29 -0.05 2.31 1.59
CA GLU A 29 0.30 1.79 0.27
C GLU A 29 1.79 1.40 0.20
N GLU A 30 2.67 2.21 0.74
CA GLU A 30 4.12 1.91 0.81
C GLU A 30 4.39 0.64 1.62
N VAL A 31 3.69 0.44 2.71
CA VAL A 31 3.78 -0.81 3.50
C VAL A 31 3.27 -2.00 2.68
N VAL A 32 2.17 -1.84 1.95
CA VAL A 32 1.64 -2.88 1.05
C VAL A 32 2.66 -3.25 -0.02
N ASP A 33 3.34 -2.27 -0.62
CA ASP A 33 4.41 -2.51 -1.60
C ASP A 33 5.56 -3.31 -0.99
N THR A 34 6.00 -2.97 0.20
CA THR A 34 7.05 -3.71 0.91
C THR A 34 6.62 -5.16 1.15
N LEU A 35 5.38 -5.38 1.56
CA LEU A 35 4.83 -6.72 1.77
C LEU A 35 4.75 -7.52 0.48
N LYS A 36 4.34 -6.89 -0.60
CA LYS A 36 4.30 -7.49 -1.94
C LYS A 36 5.67 -8.01 -2.35
N GLU A 37 6.71 -7.19 -2.21
CA GLU A 37 8.07 -7.60 -2.56
C GLU A 37 8.57 -8.76 -1.69
N ARG A 38 8.27 -8.75 -0.41
CA ARG A 38 8.59 -9.88 0.49
C ARG A 38 7.86 -11.16 0.12
N LEU A 39 6.57 -11.06 -0.21
CA LEU A 39 5.77 -12.21 -0.65
C LEU A 39 6.31 -12.82 -1.95
N LYS A 40 6.68 -12.00 -2.92
CA LYS A 40 7.31 -12.45 -4.18
C LYS A 40 8.64 -13.15 -3.91
N SER A 41 9.49 -12.55 -3.10
CA SER A 41 10.81 -13.11 -2.74
C SER A 41 10.68 -14.47 -2.04
N ASN A 42 9.79 -14.56 -1.05
CA ASN A 42 9.52 -15.81 -0.35
C ASN A 42 8.97 -16.89 -1.26
N HIS A 43 8.14 -16.50 -2.23
CA HIS A 43 7.58 -17.42 -3.21
C HIS A 43 8.66 -17.99 -4.14
N ILE A 44 9.57 -17.15 -4.64
CA ILE A 44 10.72 -17.58 -5.44
C ILE A 44 11.58 -18.58 -4.65
N GLN A 45 11.81 -18.31 -3.38
CA GLN A 45 12.57 -19.23 -2.51
C GLN A 45 11.85 -20.57 -2.35
N ARG A 46 10.54 -20.59 -2.14
CA ARG A 46 9.77 -21.85 -2.06
C ARG A 46 9.82 -22.65 -3.36
N LEU A 47 9.75 -21.99 -4.51
CA LEU A 47 9.91 -22.63 -5.81
C LEU A 47 11.28 -23.27 -5.95
N GLY A 48 12.35 -22.56 -5.54
CA GLY A 48 13.72 -23.07 -5.56
C GLY A 48 13.92 -24.28 -4.65
N ASN A 49 13.18 -24.37 -3.55
CA ASN A 49 13.24 -25.48 -2.59
C ASN A 49 12.26 -26.63 -2.91
N ASN A 50 11.55 -26.57 -4.02
CA ASN A 50 10.48 -27.52 -4.40
C ASN A 50 9.33 -27.62 -3.37
N GLU A 51 9.10 -26.56 -2.60
CA GLU A 51 8.01 -26.47 -1.61
C GLU A 51 6.68 -26.05 -2.24
N CYS A 52 6.69 -25.66 -3.51
CA CYS A 52 5.54 -25.15 -4.22
C CYS A 52 5.58 -25.60 -5.68
N THR A 53 4.43 -25.94 -6.26
CA THR A 53 4.33 -26.23 -7.68
C THR A 53 4.28 -24.96 -8.51
N MET A 54 4.76 -25.02 -9.76
CA MET A 54 4.72 -23.87 -10.66
C MET A 54 3.27 -23.40 -10.91
N GLN A 55 2.32 -24.32 -11.01
CA GLN A 55 0.92 -23.99 -11.23
C GLN A 55 0.32 -23.17 -10.06
N ILE A 56 0.56 -23.60 -8.84
CA ILE A 56 0.14 -22.87 -7.64
C ILE A 56 0.83 -21.51 -7.59
N GLY A 57 2.11 -21.47 -7.98
CA GLY A 57 2.89 -20.24 -8.03
C GLY A 57 2.32 -19.19 -8.96
N ILE A 58 1.85 -19.59 -10.13
CA ILE A 58 1.20 -18.67 -11.08
C ILE A 58 -0.06 -18.05 -10.46
N HIS A 59 -0.93 -18.86 -9.87
CA HIS A 59 -2.13 -18.35 -9.20
C HIS A 59 -1.81 -17.41 -8.03
N PHE A 60 -0.79 -17.73 -7.26
CA PHE A 60 -0.31 -16.86 -6.18
C PHE A 60 0.13 -15.48 -6.69
N LEU A 61 0.92 -15.46 -7.77
CA LEU A 61 1.39 -14.21 -8.37
C LEU A 61 0.23 -13.39 -8.96
N ASP A 62 -0.76 -14.03 -9.56
CA ASP A 62 -1.96 -13.36 -10.07
C ASP A 62 -2.73 -12.66 -8.93
N ILE A 63 -2.91 -13.33 -7.80
CA ILE A 63 -3.58 -12.76 -6.63
C ILE A 63 -2.78 -11.55 -6.10
N VAL A 64 -1.47 -11.68 -5.97
CA VAL A 64 -0.59 -10.58 -5.51
C VAL A 64 -0.68 -9.39 -6.46
N HIS A 65 -0.72 -9.63 -7.77
CA HIS A 65 -0.85 -8.58 -8.78
C HIS A 65 -2.21 -7.86 -8.69
N ASP A 66 -3.31 -8.59 -8.55
CA ASP A 66 -4.63 -7.99 -8.41
C ASP A 66 -4.74 -7.13 -7.13
N LEU A 67 -4.16 -7.62 -6.06
CA LEU A 67 -4.11 -6.88 -4.80
C LEU A 67 -3.24 -5.60 -4.92
N GLU A 68 -2.17 -5.64 -5.67
CA GLU A 68 -1.34 -4.45 -5.98
C GLU A 68 -2.14 -3.41 -6.74
N LYS A 69 -2.92 -3.81 -7.72
CA LYS A 69 -3.78 -2.90 -8.50
C LYS A 69 -4.83 -2.21 -7.63
N ILE A 70 -5.43 -2.91 -6.69
CA ILE A 70 -6.36 -2.31 -5.73
C ILE A 70 -5.65 -1.21 -4.92
N SER A 71 -4.46 -1.47 -4.44
CA SER A 71 -3.66 -0.50 -3.69
C SER A 71 -3.30 0.72 -4.54
N ASP A 72 -2.90 0.53 -5.79
CA ASP A 72 -2.61 1.61 -6.73
C ASP A 72 -3.83 2.51 -6.98
N HIS A 73 -5.00 1.93 -7.14
CA HIS A 73 -6.24 2.70 -7.28
C HIS A 73 -6.58 3.50 -6.02
N CYS A 74 -6.35 2.93 -4.84
CA CYS A 74 -6.51 3.64 -3.57
C CYS A 74 -5.57 4.86 -3.51
N SER A 75 -4.31 4.69 -3.89
CA SER A 75 -3.33 5.77 -3.96
C SER A 75 -3.79 6.88 -4.90
N ASN A 76 -4.24 6.55 -6.10
CA ASN A 76 -4.73 7.52 -7.08
C ASN A 76 -5.92 8.32 -6.55
N ILE A 77 -6.91 7.67 -5.95
CA ILE A 77 -8.09 8.32 -5.39
C ILE A 77 -7.69 9.24 -4.22
N ALA A 78 -6.77 8.78 -3.37
CA ALA A 78 -6.28 9.58 -2.25
C ALA A 78 -5.57 10.86 -2.71
N ILE A 79 -4.73 10.78 -3.73
CA ILE A 79 -4.05 11.94 -4.29
C ILE A 79 -5.05 12.93 -4.88
N TYR A 80 -6.04 12.47 -5.64
CA TYR A 80 -7.10 13.35 -6.13
C TYR A 80 -7.92 13.98 -5.01
N THR A 81 -8.20 13.25 -3.94
CA THR A 81 -8.89 13.79 -2.77
C THR A 81 -8.10 14.91 -2.10
N ILE A 82 -6.78 14.75 -1.98
CA ILE A 82 -5.88 15.77 -1.43
C ILE A 82 -5.89 17.02 -2.32
N GLN A 83 -5.74 16.87 -3.62
CA GLN A 83 -5.73 17.98 -4.56
C GLN A 83 -7.05 18.76 -4.56
N LEU A 84 -8.17 18.06 -4.53
CA LEU A 84 -9.50 18.67 -4.40
C LEU A 84 -9.65 19.45 -3.09
N GLY A 85 -9.17 18.88 -1.98
CA GLY A 85 -9.24 19.51 -0.67
C GLY A 85 -8.33 20.73 -0.52
N GLU A 86 -7.23 20.77 -1.24
CA GLU A 86 -6.29 21.90 -1.27
C GLU A 86 -6.68 22.99 -2.27
N GLY A 87 -7.77 22.80 -3.02
CA GLY A 87 -8.30 23.78 -3.96
C GLY A 87 -7.47 23.95 -5.23
N ALA A 88 -6.81 22.89 -5.67
CA ALA A 88 -6.02 22.90 -6.90
C ALA A 88 -6.93 23.20 -8.10
N GLU A 89 -6.59 24.21 -8.87
CA GLU A 89 -7.30 24.56 -10.12
C GLU A 89 -6.94 23.61 -11.26
N GLU A 90 -5.67 23.17 -11.29
CA GLU A 90 -5.18 22.13 -12.18
C GLU A 90 -4.60 20.99 -11.34
N PHE A 91 -4.92 19.76 -11.74
CA PHE A 91 -4.35 18.59 -11.09
C PHE A 91 -2.96 18.33 -11.64
N ASP A 92 -1.97 18.32 -10.76
CA ASP A 92 -0.64 17.81 -11.07
C ASP A 92 -0.74 16.33 -11.47
N THR A 93 0.25 15.86 -12.22
CA THR A 93 0.34 14.43 -12.48
C THR A 93 0.41 13.67 -11.14
N HIS A 94 -0.24 12.54 -11.10
CA HIS A 94 -0.27 11.70 -9.90
C HIS A 94 1.13 11.45 -9.33
N GLU A 95 2.11 11.19 -10.18
CA GLU A 95 3.49 10.95 -9.75
C GLU A 95 4.12 12.17 -9.07
N TYR A 96 3.93 13.35 -9.64
CA TYR A 96 4.49 14.58 -9.09
C TYR A 96 3.89 14.92 -7.72
N ALA A 97 2.58 14.82 -7.58
CA ALA A 97 1.88 15.04 -6.31
C ALA A 97 2.31 14.01 -5.26
N LYS A 98 2.46 12.76 -5.65
CA LYS A 98 2.92 11.67 -4.80
C LYS A 98 4.34 11.90 -4.29
N GLU A 99 5.27 12.28 -5.15
CA GLU A 99 6.65 12.60 -4.77
C GLU A 99 6.72 13.78 -3.80
N GLY A 100 5.97 14.83 -4.06
CA GLY A 100 5.88 16.00 -3.18
C GLY A 100 5.39 15.61 -1.77
N TYR A 101 4.39 14.79 -1.67
CA TYR A 101 3.87 14.33 -0.38
C TYR A 101 4.86 13.39 0.34
N ARG A 102 5.52 12.48 -0.39
CA ARG A 102 6.49 11.53 0.18
C ARG A 102 7.73 12.21 0.79
N SER A 103 8.03 13.43 0.38
CA SER A 103 9.13 14.22 0.95
C SER A 103 8.77 14.94 2.26
N THR A 104 7.53 14.86 2.73
CA THR A 104 7.08 15.54 3.94
C THR A 104 7.43 14.76 5.22
N PRO A 105 7.70 15.45 6.36
CA PRO A 105 7.90 14.79 7.65
C PRO A 105 6.67 13.99 8.12
N GLN A 106 5.46 14.46 7.81
CA GLN A 106 4.21 13.78 8.15
C GLN A 106 4.11 12.40 7.47
N PHE A 107 4.55 12.29 6.23
CA PHE A 107 4.63 11.00 5.54
C PHE A 107 5.58 10.04 6.26
N ALA A 108 6.78 10.49 6.60
CA ALA A 108 7.78 9.67 7.27
C ALA A 108 7.30 9.16 8.64
N GLU A 109 6.59 9.99 9.41
CA GLU A 109 6.02 9.62 10.70
C GLU A 109 4.92 8.56 10.56
N LYS A 110 3.98 8.76 9.65
CA LYS A 110 2.91 7.81 9.36
C LYS A 110 3.44 6.50 8.78
N LEU A 111 4.44 6.56 7.91
CA LEU A 111 5.09 5.39 7.35
C LEU A 111 5.71 4.53 8.46
N ARG A 112 6.44 5.13 9.39
CA ARG A 112 7.01 4.42 10.54
C ARG A 112 5.94 3.76 11.40
N TYR A 113 4.84 4.46 11.66
CA TYR A 113 3.72 3.92 12.42
C TYR A 113 3.15 2.65 11.77
N TYR A 114 2.86 2.68 10.48
CA TYR A 114 2.29 1.54 9.77
C TYR A 114 3.29 0.42 9.54
N GLN A 115 4.56 0.74 9.35
CA GLN A 115 5.62 -0.29 9.30
C GLN A 115 5.69 -1.06 10.61
N GLN A 116 5.68 -0.38 11.75
CA GLN A 116 5.67 -1.03 13.06
C GLN A 116 4.40 -1.86 13.26
N LYS A 117 3.25 -1.32 12.89
CA LYS A 117 1.97 -1.99 13.07
C LYS A 117 1.85 -3.29 12.28
N TYR A 118 2.31 -3.29 11.04
CA TYR A 118 2.07 -4.42 10.13
C TYR A 118 3.28 -5.31 9.91
N LEU A 119 4.45 -4.76 9.69
CA LEU A 119 5.64 -5.56 9.39
C LEU A 119 6.15 -6.32 10.61
N THR A 120 6.07 -5.73 11.80
CA THR A 120 6.45 -6.41 13.05
C THR A 120 5.52 -7.58 13.36
N GLN A 121 4.22 -7.44 13.13
CA GLN A 121 3.26 -8.53 13.33
C GLN A 121 3.52 -9.71 12.40
N ILE A 122 3.91 -9.45 11.17
CA ILE A 122 4.24 -10.49 10.18
C ILE A 122 5.53 -11.22 10.56
N GLN A 123 6.54 -10.50 11.01
CA GLN A 123 7.77 -11.10 11.52
C GLN A 123 7.48 -12.02 12.72
N ALA A 124 6.69 -11.55 13.67
CA ALA A 124 6.29 -12.35 14.82
C ALA A 124 5.49 -13.61 14.44
N ALA A 125 4.64 -13.53 13.40
CA ALA A 125 3.91 -14.67 12.89
C ALA A 125 4.82 -15.69 12.17
N GLN A 126 5.86 -15.22 11.46
CA GLN A 126 6.85 -16.08 10.82
C GLN A 126 7.76 -16.81 11.83
N GLU A 127 8.13 -16.14 12.91
CA GLU A 127 8.94 -16.74 14.00
C GLU A 127 8.19 -17.81 14.77
N LYS A 128 6.85 -17.76 14.80
CA LYS A 128 6.00 -18.76 15.47
C LYS A 128 5.67 -19.97 14.59
N ALA A 129 5.90 -19.87 13.31
CA ALA A 129 5.69 -20.96 12.37
C ALA A 129 6.97 -21.79 12.21
#